data_f36a93003a804aeb4828a310a2263614
#
_entry.id   f36a93003a804aeb4828a310a2263614
#
_cell.length_a   1.000
_cell.length_b   1.000
_cell.length_c   1.000
_cell.angle_alpha   90.00
_cell.angle_beta   90.00
_cell.angle_gamma   90.00
#
_symmetry.space_group_name_H-M   'P 1'
#
loop_
_entity.id
_entity.type
_entity.pdbx_description
1 polymer ?
#
loop_
_entity_poly.entity_id
_entity_poly.type
_entity_poly.pdbx_seq_one_letter_code
_entity_poly.pdbx_strand_id
1 'polypeptide(L)'
;SEQGTYILNKKAKPCIRALKTELTDKIYEEGLMDMSALSGIKDLYFGGDMNAAPALAGQSIGLINEVLPVEQIIKQTMQEFNSVCDSLSNSKFEL
;
A
#
# COMPACT_ATOMS: atom_id res chain seq x y z
N SER A 1 3.04 -5.14 5.92
CA SER A 1 4.35 -4.53 6.06
C SER A 1 5.05 -4.42 4.70
N GLU A 2 6.09 -3.67 4.65
CA GLU A 2 6.90 -3.47 3.44
C GLU A 2 7.41 -4.78 2.86
N GLN A 3 7.73 -5.75 3.70
CA GLN A 3 8.22 -7.07 3.29
C GLN A 3 7.18 -7.89 2.52
N GLY A 4 5.90 -7.58 2.67
CA GLY A 4 4.81 -8.21 1.94
C GLY A 4 4.55 -7.58 0.57
N THR A 5 5.44 -6.74 0.06
CA THR A 5 5.27 -6.01 -1.19
C THR A 5 6.49 -6.13 -2.10
N TYR A 6 6.27 -5.91 -3.40
CA TYR A 6 7.32 -5.71 -4.39
C TYR A 6 7.26 -4.30 -4.95
N ILE A 7 8.42 -3.77 -5.35
CA ILE A 7 8.49 -2.60 -6.23
C ILE A 7 8.64 -3.13 -7.65
N LEU A 8 7.61 -2.92 -8.46
CA LEU A 8 7.57 -3.34 -9.86
C LEU A 8 8.07 -2.20 -10.75
N ASN A 9 8.53 -2.55 -11.95
CA ASN A 9 8.97 -1.59 -12.96
C ASN A 9 10.16 -0.72 -12.52
N LYS A 10 11.14 -1.29 -11.82
CA LYS A 10 12.30 -0.55 -11.32
C LYS A 10 13.07 0.19 -12.41
N LYS A 11 13.09 -0.34 -13.63
CA LYS A 11 13.83 0.21 -14.77
C LYS A 11 13.02 1.19 -15.61
N ALA A 12 11.73 1.36 -15.29
CA ALA A 12 10.82 2.26 -15.99
C ALA A 12 10.20 3.25 -15.00
N LYS A 13 9.58 4.28 -15.53
CA LYS A 13 8.82 5.25 -14.70
C LYS A 13 7.35 5.21 -15.12
N PRO A 14 6.43 5.19 -14.18
CA PRO A 14 6.67 5.16 -12.72
C PRO A 14 6.99 3.75 -12.19
N CYS A 15 7.73 3.70 -11.06
CA CYS A 15 7.82 2.50 -10.24
C CYS A 15 6.50 2.31 -9.49
N ILE A 16 6.10 1.05 -9.28
CA ILE A 16 4.83 0.73 -8.62
C ILE A 16 5.11 -0.24 -7.49
N ARG A 17 4.55 0.03 -6.30
CA ARG A 17 4.56 -0.93 -5.20
C ARG A 17 3.26 -1.73 -5.22
N ALA A 18 3.37 -3.05 -5.15
CA ALA A 18 2.23 -3.96 -5.15
C ALA A 18 2.39 -5.06 -4.11
N LEU A 19 1.28 -5.63 -3.65
CA LEU A 19 1.30 -6.76 -2.73
C LEU A 19 1.88 -7.99 -3.41
N LYS A 20 2.58 -8.83 -2.63
CA LYS A 20 3.13 -10.10 -3.11
C LYS A 20 1.99 -11.08 -3.39
N THR A 21 1.86 -11.50 -4.64
CA THR A 21 0.94 -12.53 -5.11
C THR A 21 1.65 -13.40 -6.14
N GLU A 22 1.04 -14.48 -6.57
CA GLU A 22 1.62 -15.33 -7.63
C GLU A 22 1.85 -14.53 -8.91
N LEU A 23 0.91 -13.64 -9.26
CA LEU A 23 1.02 -12.79 -10.43
C LEU A 23 2.20 -11.81 -10.30
N THR A 24 2.34 -11.14 -9.15
CA THR A 24 3.42 -10.18 -8.95
C THR A 24 4.78 -10.84 -8.83
N ASP A 25 4.85 -12.08 -8.34
CA ASP A 25 6.09 -12.87 -8.37
C ASP A 25 6.60 -13.05 -9.81
N LYS A 26 5.71 -13.40 -10.73
CA LYS A 26 6.05 -13.53 -12.15
C LYS A 26 6.50 -12.22 -12.77
N ILE A 27 5.79 -11.14 -12.49
CA ILE A 27 6.12 -9.80 -13.00
C ILE A 27 7.48 -9.35 -12.46
N TYR A 28 7.75 -9.60 -11.19
CA TYR A 28 9.02 -9.24 -10.56
C TYR A 28 10.21 -9.98 -11.20
N GLU A 29 10.05 -11.27 -11.49
CA GLU A 29 11.07 -12.07 -12.16
C GLU A 29 11.34 -11.59 -13.58
N GLU A 30 10.31 -11.17 -14.32
CA GLU A 30 10.44 -10.64 -15.69
C GLU A 30 11.08 -9.24 -15.71
N GLY A 31 11.01 -8.50 -14.62
CA GLY A 31 11.62 -7.19 -14.44
C GLY A 31 10.85 -6.01 -15.03
N LEU A 32 9.86 -6.24 -15.88
CA LEU A 32 9.01 -5.22 -16.50
C LEU A 32 7.54 -5.62 -16.38
N MET A 33 6.69 -4.63 -16.13
CA MET A 33 5.25 -4.81 -16.10
C MET A 33 4.63 -4.20 -17.36
N ASP A 34 3.92 -5.02 -18.15
CA ASP A 34 3.09 -4.54 -19.24
C ASP A 34 1.81 -3.91 -18.65
N MET A 35 1.35 -2.81 -19.24
CA MET A 35 0.10 -2.17 -18.85
C MET A 35 -1.11 -3.10 -19.00
N SER A 36 -1.03 -4.11 -19.86
CA SER A 36 -2.06 -5.15 -19.97
C SER A 36 -2.24 -5.95 -18.69
N ALA A 37 -1.25 -5.98 -17.77
CA ALA A 37 -1.38 -6.62 -16.47
C ALA A 37 -2.46 -5.97 -15.60
N LEU A 38 -2.83 -4.72 -15.86
CA LEU A 38 -3.89 -4.02 -15.17
C LEU A 38 -5.29 -4.29 -15.74
N SER A 39 -5.40 -5.05 -16.81
CA SER A 39 -6.70 -5.33 -17.45
C SER A 39 -7.68 -6.08 -16.54
N GLY A 40 -7.18 -6.87 -15.58
CA GLY A 40 -7.97 -7.61 -14.61
C GLY A 40 -8.32 -6.86 -13.32
N ILE A 41 -8.12 -5.53 -13.28
CA ILE A 41 -8.24 -4.75 -12.05
C ILE A 41 -9.67 -4.78 -11.46
N LYS A 42 -10.68 -4.90 -12.30
CA LYS A 42 -12.07 -5.02 -11.84
C LYS A 42 -12.29 -6.33 -11.07
N ASP A 43 -11.73 -7.43 -11.57
CA ASP A 43 -11.84 -8.73 -10.91
C ASP A 43 -11.09 -8.73 -9.58
N LEU A 44 -9.97 -8.02 -9.49
CA LEU A 44 -9.24 -7.85 -8.25
C LEU A 44 -10.06 -7.07 -7.21
N TYR A 45 -10.48 -5.84 -7.55
CA TYR A 45 -11.08 -4.94 -6.56
C TYR A 45 -12.54 -5.23 -6.26
N PHE A 46 -13.29 -5.76 -7.21
CA PHE A 46 -14.70 -6.06 -7.02
C PHE A 46 -14.98 -7.55 -6.85
N GLY A 47 -14.15 -8.41 -7.41
CA GLY A 47 -14.29 -9.86 -7.31
C GLY A 47 -13.39 -10.54 -6.28
N GLY A 48 -12.41 -9.81 -5.74
CA GLY A 48 -11.48 -10.36 -4.74
C GLY A 48 -10.44 -11.34 -5.29
N ASP A 49 -10.26 -11.41 -6.61
CA ASP A 49 -9.25 -12.27 -7.22
C ASP A 49 -7.88 -11.60 -7.18
N MET A 50 -7.05 -12.01 -6.23
CA MET A 50 -5.72 -11.44 -6.01
C MET A 50 -4.72 -11.73 -7.12
N ASN A 51 -5.02 -12.66 -8.03
CA ASN A 51 -4.17 -13.00 -9.17
C ASN A 51 -4.66 -12.42 -10.49
N ALA A 52 -5.76 -11.66 -10.49
CA ALA A 52 -6.30 -11.02 -11.69
C ALA A 52 -5.48 -9.79 -12.12
N ALA A 53 -4.91 -9.06 -11.18
CA ALA A 53 -4.08 -7.88 -11.42
C ALA A 53 -3.19 -7.59 -10.21
N PRO A 54 -2.11 -6.78 -10.36
CA PRO A 54 -1.33 -6.34 -9.20
C PRO A 54 -2.17 -5.46 -8.26
N ALA A 55 -2.20 -5.80 -6.98
CA ALA A 55 -2.85 -5.00 -5.94
C ALA A 55 -1.89 -3.90 -5.50
N LEU A 56 -2.18 -2.66 -5.86
CA LEU A 56 -1.30 -1.52 -5.63
C LEU A 56 -1.28 -1.11 -4.16
N ALA A 57 -0.12 -0.68 -3.68
CA ALA A 57 0.09 -0.23 -2.32
C ALA A 57 0.90 1.05 -2.29
N GLY A 58 0.73 1.85 -1.23
CA GLY A 58 1.50 3.07 -1.02
C GLY A 58 2.75 2.83 -0.16
N GLN A 59 3.58 3.84 -0.03
CA GLN A 59 4.80 3.77 0.80
C GLN A 59 4.49 3.60 2.29
N SER A 60 3.36 4.11 2.76
CA SER A 60 2.92 3.99 4.15
C SER A 60 2.68 2.54 4.58
N ILE A 61 2.68 1.58 3.64
CA ILE A 61 2.56 0.16 3.95
C ILE A 61 3.65 -0.32 4.92
N GLY A 62 4.81 0.32 4.93
CA GLY A 62 5.88 0.01 5.87
C GLY A 62 5.51 0.24 7.33
N LEU A 63 4.53 1.10 7.59
CA LEU A 63 4.02 1.39 8.93
C LEU A 63 2.85 0.50 9.36
N ILE A 64 2.34 -0.33 8.43
CA ILE A 64 1.20 -1.21 8.67
C ILE A 64 1.73 -2.61 8.99
N ASN A 65 1.49 -3.06 10.23
CA ASN A 65 2.02 -4.33 10.73
C ASN A 65 0.94 -5.35 11.08
N GLU A 66 -0.34 -4.98 10.98
CA GLU A 66 -1.44 -5.86 11.34
C GLU A 66 -2.68 -5.55 10.50
N VAL A 67 -3.55 -6.56 10.36
CA VAL A 67 -4.84 -6.43 9.69
C VAL A 67 -5.90 -6.18 10.76
N LEU A 68 -6.62 -5.08 10.64
CA LEU A 68 -7.62 -4.64 11.61
C LEU A 68 -8.98 -4.44 10.93
N PRO A 69 -10.11 -4.60 11.65
CA PRO A 69 -11.41 -4.16 11.18
C PRO A 69 -11.42 -2.66 10.86
N VAL A 70 -12.19 -2.26 9.84
CA VAL A 70 -12.25 -0.86 9.39
C VAL A 70 -12.62 0.10 10.54
N GLU A 71 -13.54 -0.30 11.41
CA GLU A 71 -13.92 0.50 12.58
C GLU A 71 -12.72 0.83 13.47
N GLN A 72 -11.87 -0.16 13.74
CA GLN A 72 -10.67 0.03 14.56
C GLN A 72 -9.64 0.90 13.86
N ILE A 73 -9.50 0.77 12.54
CA ILE A 73 -8.59 1.61 11.75
C ILE A 73 -9.01 3.07 11.85
N ILE A 74 -10.31 3.36 11.71
CA ILE A 74 -10.83 4.72 11.80
C ILE A 74 -10.64 5.29 13.22
N LYS A 75 -10.97 4.52 14.25
CA LYS A 75 -10.78 4.94 15.64
C LYS A 75 -9.33 5.24 15.96
N GLN A 76 -8.43 4.36 15.56
CA GLN A 76 -6.99 4.53 15.78
C GLN A 76 -6.47 5.76 15.03
N THR A 77 -6.90 6.00 13.80
CA THR A 77 -6.53 7.16 13.02
C THR A 77 -6.95 8.45 13.72
N MET A 78 -8.16 8.51 14.24
CA MET A 78 -8.65 9.68 14.98
C MET A 78 -7.92 9.89 16.29
N GLN A 79 -7.59 8.81 17.02
CA GLN A 79 -6.80 8.90 18.25
C GLN A 79 -5.40 9.44 17.98
N GLU A 80 -4.74 8.97 16.94
CA GLU A 80 -3.42 9.44 16.55
C GLU A 80 -3.46 10.91 16.13
N PHE A 81 -4.48 11.31 15.37
CA PHE A 81 -4.69 12.70 14.97
C PHE A 81 -4.83 13.61 16.19
N ASN A 82 -5.71 13.25 17.14
CA ASN A 82 -5.92 14.03 18.35
C ASN A 82 -4.65 14.11 19.21
N SER A 83 -3.90 13.02 19.31
CA SER A 83 -2.63 12.96 20.04
C SER A 83 -1.60 13.91 19.43
N VAL A 84 -1.49 13.97 18.09
CA VAL A 84 -0.59 14.89 17.40
C VAL A 84 -1.03 16.34 17.63
N CYS A 85 -2.33 16.63 17.53
CA CYS A 85 -2.86 17.97 17.79
C CYS A 85 -2.56 18.43 19.22
N ASP A 86 -2.73 17.56 20.22
CA ASP A 86 -2.40 17.87 21.62
C ASP A 86 -0.91 18.13 21.80
N SER A 87 -0.06 17.34 21.16
CA SER A 87 1.39 17.54 21.18
C SER A 87 1.78 18.88 20.58
N LEU A 88 1.17 19.27 19.46
CA LEU A 88 1.42 20.54 18.79
C LEU A 88 0.95 21.73 19.62
N SER A 89 -0.23 21.64 20.28
CA SER A 89 -0.76 22.72 21.11
C SER A 89 0.06 22.94 22.38
N ASN A 90 0.72 21.89 22.88
CA ASN A 90 1.59 21.94 24.06
C ASN A 90 3.05 22.27 23.72
N SER A 91 3.39 22.34 22.43
CA SER A 91 4.76 22.66 21.99
C SER A 91 5.00 24.17 22.04
N LYS A 92 6.22 24.54 22.47
CA LYS A 92 6.69 25.91 22.34
C LYS A 92 7.51 26.04 21.07
N PHE A 93 7.09 26.93 20.20
CA PHE A 93 7.85 27.27 19.00
C PHE A 93 8.65 28.53 19.27
N GLU A 94 9.98 28.42 19.30
CA GLU A 94 10.89 29.57 19.41
C GLU A 94 11.45 29.89 18.03
N LEU A 95 11.33 31.13 17.65
CA LEU A 95 11.89 31.62 16.38
C LEU A 95 13.30 32.11 16.60
#